data_030ca9958ca6a68cc7985e4933f12fa3
#
_entry.id   030ca9958ca6a68cc7985e4933f12fa3
#
_cell.length_a   1.000
_cell.length_b   1.000
_cell.length_c   1.000
_cell.angle_alpha   90.00
_cell.angle_beta   90.00
_cell.angle_gamma   90.00
#
_symmetry.space_group_name_H-M   'P 1'
#
loop_
_entity.id
_entity.type
_entity.pdbx_description
1 polymer ?
#
loop_
_entity_poly.entity_id
_entity_poly.type
_entity_poly.pdbx_seq_one_letter_code
_entity_poly.pdbx_strand_id
1 'polypeptide(L)'
;LLGAVGTVMALASRYPDHFVMARKIEINAPPAAVFAQINDFHNWEAWSPWAKLDPAAKSTFEGPASGEGAIFGWAGNEQVGEGTMKIVRSRPDALIDVELKFIKPFEDKADVQFTFVPVDGKTVLEWSMSGKRNLAQKAMCLCMNMDRMVGTSYEEGLANIKRVVETGAKPAVPEAK
;
A
#
# COMPACT_ATOMS: atom_id res chain seq x y z
N LEU A 1 -32.87 -18.68 5.36
CA LEU A 1 -32.08 -17.46 5.28
C LEU A 1 -31.39 -17.13 6.62
N LEU A 2 -32.10 -17.10 7.76
CA LEU A 2 -31.51 -16.79 9.09
C LEU A 2 -30.45 -17.79 9.54
N GLY A 3 -30.62 -19.09 9.26
CA GLY A 3 -29.63 -20.13 9.58
C GLY A 3 -28.30 -19.95 8.82
N ALA A 4 -28.34 -19.57 7.54
CA ALA A 4 -27.16 -19.36 6.73
C ALA A 4 -26.34 -18.14 7.22
N VAL A 5 -27.00 -17.05 7.59
CA VAL A 5 -26.35 -15.86 8.15
C VAL A 5 -25.67 -16.19 9.50
N GLY A 6 -26.37 -16.91 10.38
CA GLY A 6 -25.80 -17.36 11.66
C GLY A 6 -24.56 -18.23 11.48
N THR A 7 -24.57 -19.14 10.51
CA THR A 7 -23.41 -20.00 10.20
C THR A 7 -22.23 -19.19 9.69
N VAL A 8 -22.44 -18.23 8.77
CA VAL A 8 -21.38 -17.35 8.26
C VAL A 8 -20.78 -16.51 9.37
N MET A 9 -21.60 -15.95 10.26
CA MET A 9 -21.13 -15.15 11.39
C MET A 9 -20.32 -16.00 12.40
N ALA A 10 -20.75 -17.23 12.68
CA ALA A 10 -20.03 -18.16 13.55
C ALA A 10 -18.69 -18.59 12.95
N LEU A 11 -18.59 -18.77 11.63
CA LEU A 11 -17.35 -19.05 10.94
C LEU A 11 -16.45 -17.82 10.91
N ALA A 12 -17.01 -16.64 10.62
CA ALA A 12 -16.28 -15.38 10.61
C ALA A 12 -15.66 -15.05 11.99
N SER A 13 -16.36 -15.37 13.10
CA SER A 13 -15.83 -15.12 14.45
C SER A 13 -14.56 -15.95 14.77
N ARG A 14 -14.32 -17.04 14.06
CA ARG A 14 -13.10 -17.86 14.20
C ARG A 14 -11.92 -17.37 13.37
N TYR A 15 -12.16 -16.42 12.45
CA TYR A 15 -11.10 -15.82 11.65
C TYR A 15 -10.21 -14.92 12.52
N PRO A 16 -8.89 -14.85 12.28
CA PRO A 16 -7.99 -14.01 13.08
C PRO A 16 -8.41 -12.53 13.08
N ASP A 17 -8.33 -11.90 14.26
CA ASP A 17 -8.64 -10.48 14.44
C ASP A 17 -7.62 -9.56 13.77
N HIS A 18 -6.41 -10.07 13.55
CA HIS A 18 -5.33 -9.35 12.91
C HIS A 18 -4.96 -10.00 11.58
N PHE A 19 -4.49 -9.20 10.67
CA PHE A 19 -3.86 -9.66 9.45
C PHE A 19 -2.47 -9.03 9.30
N VAL A 20 -1.60 -9.78 8.67
CA VAL A 20 -0.31 -9.30 8.17
C VAL A 20 -0.19 -9.83 6.75
N MET A 21 0.16 -8.96 5.84
CA MET A 21 0.48 -9.30 4.46
C MET A 21 1.80 -8.65 4.11
N ALA A 22 2.68 -9.38 3.45
CA ALA A 22 3.97 -8.85 3.01
C ALA A 22 4.34 -9.40 1.63
N ARG A 23 5.03 -8.57 0.84
CA ARG A 23 5.68 -8.95 -0.42
C ARG A 23 7.05 -8.32 -0.46
N LYS A 24 8.01 -8.98 -1.10
CA LYS A 24 9.38 -8.49 -1.21
C LYS A 24 9.93 -8.68 -2.61
N ILE A 25 10.90 -7.83 -2.96
CA ILE A 25 11.62 -7.90 -4.23
C ILE A 25 13.07 -7.50 -4.03
N GLU A 26 13.97 -8.07 -4.82
CA GLU A 26 15.34 -7.62 -4.94
C GLU A 26 15.46 -6.54 -6.03
N ILE A 27 16.06 -5.41 -5.69
CA ILE A 27 16.28 -4.26 -6.58
C ILE A 27 17.79 -4.05 -6.73
N ASN A 28 18.28 -3.96 -7.95
CA ASN A 28 19.69 -3.76 -8.26
C ASN A 28 20.08 -2.28 -8.13
N ALA A 29 19.97 -1.78 -6.91
CA ALA A 29 20.32 -0.41 -6.53
C ALA A 29 20.57 -0.33 -5.02
N PRO A 30 21.34 0.65 -4.55
CA PRO A 30 21.58 0.86 -3.13
C PRO A 30 20.31 1.31 -2.41
N PRO A 31 20.17 1.04 -1.08
CA PRO A 31 18.99 1.39 -0.30
C PRO A 31 18.58 2.86 -0.42
N ALA A 32 19.51 3.79 -0.49
CA ALA A 32 19.22 5.22 -0.61
C ALA A 32 18.40 5.57 -1.86
N ALA A 33 18.68 4.93 -2.99
CA ALA A 33 17.96 5.16 -4.25
C ALA A 33 16.51 4.63 -4.17
N VAL A 34 16.30 3.47 -3.54
CA VAL A 34 14.99 2.87 -3.33
C VAL A 34 14.20 3.67 -2.29
N PHE A 35 14.85 4.03 -1.19
CA PHE A 35 14.27 4.81 -0.09
C PHE A 35 13.72 6.15 -0.58
N ALA A 36 14.46 6.87 -1.42
CA ALA A 36 14.04 8.16 -1.95
C ALA A 36 12.72 8.09 -2.74
N GLN A 37 12.41 6.96 -3.40
CA GLN A 37 11.17 6.78 -4.13
C GLN A 37 9.95 6.63 -3.21
N ILE A 38 10.15 6.11 -1.99
CA ILE A 38 9.06 5.79 -1.06
C ILE A 38 8.91 6.89 -0.01
N ASN A 39 10.01 7.53 0.40
CA ASN A 39 10.03 8.55 1.45
C ASN A 39 9.39 9.90 1.05
N ASP A 40 9.09 10.08 -0.23
CA ASP A 40 8.40 11.25 -0.80
C ASP A 40 7.14 10.79 -1.55
N PHE A 41 5.97 11.17 -1.06
CA PHE A 41 4.69 10.82 -1.68
C PHE A 41 4.51 11.38 -3.10
N HIS A 42 5.22 12.45 -3.47
CA HIS A 42 5.18 12.97 -4.85
C HIS A 42 5.75 11.98 -5.86
N ASN A 43 6.62 11.06 -5.43
CA ASN A 43 7.18 10.02 -6.28
C ASN A 43 6.25 8.82 -6.48
N TRP A 44 5.18 8.68 -5.66
CA TRP A 44 4.32 7.51 -5.68
C TRP A 44 3.50 7.36 -6.95
N GLU A 45 3.16 8.46 -7.62
CA GLU A 45 2.50 8.41 -8.94
C GLU A 45 3.31 7.59 -9.95
N ALA A 46 4.63 7.59 -9.82
CA ALA A 46 5.55 6.90 -10.71
C ALA A 46 5.44 5.36 -10.63
N TRP A 47 5.00 4.81 -9.50
CA TRP A 47 5.07 3.37 -9.27
C TRP A 47 3.81 2.78 -8.61
N SER A 48 2.97 3.58 -7.98
CA SER A 48 1.77 3.08 -7.30
C SER A 48 0.81 2.43 -8.30
N PRO A 49 0.38 1.19 -8.07
CA PRO A 49 -0.58 0.53 -8.94
C PRO A 49 -1.95 1.21 -8.95
N TRP A 50 -2.28 1.91 -7.87
CA TRP A 50 -3.57 2.62 -7.72
C TRP A 50 -3.62 3.94 -8.48
N ALA A 51 -2.47 4.58 -8.76
CA ALA A 51 -2.42 5.84 -9.50
C ALA A 51 -3.04 5.74 -10.91
N LYS A 52 -3.05 4.54 -11.50
CA LYS A 52 -3.61 4.28 -12.82
C LYS A 52 -5.11 3.99 -12.82
N LEU A 53 -5.70 3.64 -11.66
CA LEU A 53 -7.11 3.24 -11.56
C LEU A 53 -8.05 4.43 -11.67
N ASP A 54 -7.58 5.62 -11.30
CA ASP A 54 -8.31 6.87 -11.45
C ASP A 54 -7.34 8.04 -11.70
N PRO A 55 -7.01 8.33 -12.96
CA PRO A 55 -6.16 9.47 -13.32
C PRO A 55 -6.76 10.83 -12.94
N ALA A 56 -8.08 10.89 -12.66
CA ALA A 56 -8.79 12.10 -12.26
C ALA A 56 -8.90 12.25 -10.73
N ALA A 57 -8.39 11.29 -9.95
CA ALA A 57 -8.40 11.36 -8.50
C ALA A 57 -7.69 12.63 -8.01
N LYS A 58 -8.30 13.28 -7.04
CA LYS A 58 -7.70 14.47 -6.41
C LYS A 58 -6.65 14.02 -5.40
N SER A 59 -5.46 14.57 -5.52
CA SER A 59 -4.36 14.35 -4.58
C SER A 59 -4.11 15.63 -3.77
N THR A 60 -3.87 15.46 -2.47
CA THR A 60 -3.46 16.53 -1.56
C THR A 60 -2.18 16.14 -0.84
N PHE A 61 -1.32 17.11 -0.59
CA PHE A 61 -0.06 16.92 0.13
C PHE A 61 0.00 17.94 1.26
N GLU A 62 0.30 17.47 2.48
CA GLU A 62 0.38 18.30 3.68
C GLU A 62 1.63 17.93 4.49
N GLY A 63 2.10 18.86 5.32
CA GLY A 63 3.29 18.68 6.13
C GLY A 63 4.58 18.88 5.35
N PRO A 64 5.70 18.24 5.76
CA PRO A 64 6.96 18.30 5.04
C PRO A 64 6.85 17.60 3.68
N ALA A 65 7.69 18.00 2.71
CA ALA A 65 7.69 17.43 1.36
C ALA A 65 8.01 15.93 1.35
N SER A 66 8.81 15.47 2.31
CA SER A 66 9.19 14.05 2.44
C SER A 66 9.49 13.69 3.90
N GLY A 67 9.51 12.40 4.21
CA GLY A 67 9.88 11.88 5.51
C GLY A 67 8.78 11.96 6.55
N GLU A 68 9.18 11.84 7.81
CA GLU A 68 8.25 11.81 8.95
C GLU A 68 7.38 13.07 9.01
N GLY A 69 6.07 12.88 9.14
CA GLY A 69 5.08 13.95 9.15
C GLY A 69 4.47 14.28 7.79
N ALA A 70 5.05 13.81 6.67
CA ALA A 70 4.45 13.97 5.35
C ALA A 70 3.10 13.26 5.27
N ILE A 71 2.10 13.91 4.67
CA ILE A 71 0.74 13.40 4.52
C ILE A 71 0.35 13.48 3.04
N PHE A 72 -0.21 12.40 2.53
CA PHE A 72 -0.84 12.30 1.23
C PHE A 72 -2.29 11.94 1.39
N GLY A 73 -3.18 12.72 0.80
CA GLY A 73 -4.61 12.42 0.71
C GLY A 73 -5.04 12.16 -0.72
N TRP A 74 -6.00 11.28 -0.91
CA TRP A 74 -6.62 11.02 -2.20
C TRP A 74 -8.13 10.97 -2.09
N ALA A 75 -8.81 11.40 -3.15
CA ALA A 75 -10.25 11.26 -3.31
C ALA A 75 -10.55 11.00 -4.79
N GLY A 76 -11.06 9.82 -5.08
CA GLY A 76 -11.31 9.36 -6.44
C GLY A 76 -12.61 8.57 -6.58
N ASN A 77 -12.70 7.80 -7.66
CA ASN A 77 -13.86 6.99 -7.98
C ASN A 77 -14.06 5.80 -6.99
N GLU A 78 -15.09 4.98 -7.23
CA GLU A 78 -15.42 3.82 -6.37
C GLU A 78 -14.31 2.76 -6.31
N GLN A 79 -13.38 2.73 -7.26
CA GLN A 79 -12.27 1.76 -7.30
C GLN A 79 -11.13 2.15 -6.35
N VAL A 80 -10.85 3.44 -6.20
CA VAL A 80 -9.77 3.94 -5.36
C VAL A 80 -10.27 4.54 -4.05
N GLY A 81 -11.54 4.96 -3.98
CA GLY A 81 -12.16 5.51 -2.78
C GLY A 81 -11.53 6.84 -2.34
N GLU A 82 -11.52 7.05 -1.02
CA GLU A 82 -10.98 8.24 -0.38
C GLU A 82 -10.19 7.85 0.87
N GLY A 83 -9.07 8.48 1.12
CA GLY A 83 -8.26 8.19 2.31
C GLY A 83 -7.04 9.08 2.44
N THR A 84 -6.24 8.77 3.46
CA THR A 84 -4.98 9.46 3.74
C THR A 84 -3.89 8.48 4.12
N MET A 85 -2.65 8.83 3.78
CA MET A 85 -1.44 8.17 4.25
C MET A 85 -0.56 9.20 4.95
N LYS A 86 0.03 8.82 6.09
CA LYS A 86 0.96 9.65 6.84
C LYS A 86 2.23 8.86 7.14
N ILE A 87 3.39 9.39 6.79
CA ILE A 87 4.66 8.82 7.26
C ILE A 87 4.79 9.14 8.75
N VAL A 88 4.73 8.11 9.59
CA VAL A 88 4.82 8.25 11.05
C VAL A 88 6.21 7.95 11.60
N ARG A 89 7.05 7.31 10.78
CA ARG A 89 8.47 7.09 11.07
C ARG A 89 9.24 6.94 9.78
N SER A 90 10.40 7.60 9.72
CA SER A 90 11.33 7.49 8.59
C SER A 90 12.74 7.35 9.14
N ARG A 91 13.38 6.22 8.85
CA ARG A 91 14.78 5.95 9.15
C ARG A 91 15.51 5.80 7.83
N PRO A 92 16.42 6.71 7.49
CA PRO A 92 17.12 6.69 6.22
C PRO A 92 17.66 5.30 5.86
N ASP A 93 17.36 4.87 4.65
CA ASP A 93 17.85 3.64 4.02
C ASP A 93 17.50 2.33 4.76
N ALA A 94 16.63 2.38 5.79
CA ALA A 94 16.31 1.24 6.62
C ALA A 94 14.81 0.96 6.75
N LEU A 95 13.99 2.00 7.02
CA LEU A 95 12.60 1.79 7.40
C LEU A 95 11.75 3.01 7.11
N ILE A 96 10.52 2.78 6.61
CA ILE A 96 9.45 3.77 6.55
C ILE A 96 8.17 3.12 7.07
N ASP A 97 7.54 3.72 8.09
CA ASP A 97 6.21 3.33 8.56
C ASP A 97 5.20 4.39 8.14
N VAL A 98 4.08 3.92 7.63
CA VAL A 98 2.98 4.75 7.14
C VAL A 98 1.68 4.33 7.80
N GLU A 99 0.99 5.28 8.41
CA GLU A 99 -0.40 5.10 8.83
C GLU A 99 -1.30 5.31 7.62
N LEU A 100 -2.10 4.30 7.28
CA LEU A 100 -3.07 4.31 6.20
C LEU A 100 -4.48 4.41 6.80
N LYS A 101 -5.24 5.41 6.38
CA LYS A 101 -6.65 5.60 6.77
C LYS A 101 -7.52 5.63 5.53
N PHE A 102 -8.48 4.74 5.47
CA PHE A 102 -9.57 4.78 4.51
C PHE A 102 -10.74 5.61 5.08
N ILE A 103 -11.35 6.43 4.25
CA ILE A 103 -12.53 7.26 4.58
C ILE A 103 -13.74 6.73 3.83
N LYS A 104 -13.58 6.39 2.55
CA LYS A 104 -14.61 5.79 1.68
C LYS A 104 -14.06 4.57 0.94
N PRO A 105 -14.90 3.56 0.67
CA PRO A 105 -16.33 3.44 0.99
C PRO A 105 -16.63 3.13 2.47
N PHE A 106 -15.63 2.69 3.24
CA PHE A 106 -15.74 2.37 4.67
C PHE A 106 -14.53 2.91 5.42
N GLU A 107 -14.77 3.44 6.61
CA GLU A 107 -13.68 3.83 7.51
C GLU A 107 -12.91 2.61 7.98
N ASP A 108 -11.59 2.64 7.77
CA ASP A 108 -10.67 1.59 8.21
C ASP A 108 -9.26 2.16 8.39
N LYS A 109 -8.41 1.41 9.11
CA LYS A 109 -7.02 1.77 9.35
C LYS A 109 -6.13 0.55 9.19
N ALA A 110 -4.95 0.79 8.62
CA ALA A 110 -3.88 -0.18 8.53
C ALA A 110 -2.53 0.48 8.75
N ASP A 111 -1.58 -0.29 9.23
CA ASP A 111 -0.18 0.10 9.32
C ASP A 111 0.56 -0.50 8.13
N VAL A 112 1.24 0.35 7.39
CA VAL A 112 2.07 -0.04 6.24
C VAL A 112 3.52 0.17 6.60
N GLN A 113 4.38 -0.78 6.26
CA GLN A 113 5.80 -0.69 6.52
C GLN A 113 6.60 -1.08 5.27
N PHE A 114 7.64 -0.29 5.02
CA PHE A 114 8.69 -0.61 4.04
C PHE A 114 9.99 -0.82 4.78
N THR A 115 10.67 -1.95 4.53
CA THR A 115 12.01 -2.23 5.04
C THR A 115 12.99 -2.38 3.90
N PHE A 116 14.20 -1.87 4.10
CA PHE A 116 15.26 -1.82 3.10
C PHE A 116 16.48 -2.57 3.65
N VAL A 117 16.73 -3.76 3.12
CA VAL A 117 17.85 -4.59 3.55
C VAL A 117 18.94 -4.59 2.48
N PRO A 118 20.13 -4.02 2.75
CA PRO A 118 21.22 -4.08 1.81
C PRO A 118 21.80 -5.50 1.69
N VAL A 119 21.97 -5.99 0.45
CA VAL A 119 22.57 -7.29 0.15
C VAL A 119 23.44 -7.14 -1.09
N ASP A 120 24.77 -7.29 -0.94
CA ASP A 120 25.74 -7.29 -2.06
C ASP A 120 25.57 -6.11 -3.04
N GLY A 121 25.38 -4.89 -2.51
CA GLY A 121 25.21 -3.67 -3.31
C GLY A 121 23.81 -3.47 -3.88
N LYS A 122 22.90 -4.38 -3.62
CA LYS A 122 21.47 -4.35 -3.96
C LYS A 122 20.63 -4.09 -2.73
N THR A 123 19.33 -3.95 -2.92
CA THR A 123 18.34 -3.78 -1.85
C THR A 123 17.27 -4.86 -1.94
N VAL A 124 17.04 -5.58 -0.85
CA VAL A 124 15.81 -6.34 -0.67
C VAL A 124 14.80 -5.40 -0.03
N LEU A 125 13.81 -4.99 -0.82
CA LEU A 125 12.68 -4.18 -0.37
C LEU A 125 11.54 -5.10 0.02
N GLU A 126 11.04 -4.96 1.26
CA GLU A 126 9.80 -5.60 1.70
C GLU A 126 8.75 -4.52 1.94
N TRP A 127 7.55 -4.76 1.43
CA TRP A 127 6.35 -3.96 1.64
C TRP A 127 5.33 -4.80 2.38
N SER A 128 4.99 -4.39 3.59
CA SER A 128 4.01 -5.08 4.43
C SER A 128 2.86 -4.18 4.84
N MET A 129 1.73 -4.79 5.12
CA MET A 129 0.56 -4.14 5.70
C MET A 129 0.00 -5.02 6.80
N SER A 130 -0.36 -4.39 7.90
CA SER A 130 -1.02 -5.05 9.03
C SER A 130 -2.19 -4.22 9.53
N GLY A 131 -3.16 -4.90 10.15
CA GLY A 131 -4.33 -4.22 10.68
C GLY A 131 -5.25 -5.16 11.45
N LYS A 132 -6.34 -4.59 11.97
CA LYS A 132 -7.40 -5.36 12.63
C LYS A 132 -8.53 -5.62 11.63
N ARG A 133 -9.19 -6.76 11.77
CA ARG A 133 -10.39 -7.09 11.02
C ARG A 133 -11.61 -6.99 11.93
N ASN A 134 -12.61 -6.23 11.53
CA ASN A 134 -13.93 -6.31 12.13
C ASN A 134 -14.69 -7.55 11.63
N LEU A 135 -15.84 -7.84 12.22
CA LEU A 135 -16.59 -9.05 11.91
C LEU A 135 -17.08 -9.08 10.45
N ALA A 136 -17.43 -7.92 9.88
CA ALA A 136 -17.85 -7.82 8.47
C ALA A 136 -16.69 -8.13 7.51
N GLN A 137 -15.50 -7.61 7.80
CA GLN A 137 -14.28 -7.91 7.03
C GLN A 137 -13.89 -9.38 7.12
N LYS A 138 -14.03 -10.01 8.29
CA LYS A 138 -13.82 -11.45 8.46
C LYS A 138 -14.81 -12.28 7.63
N ALA A 139 -16.08 -11.90 7.62
CA ALA A 139 -17.09 -12.55 6.78
C ALA A 139 -16.78 -12.39 5.28
N MET A 140 -16.29 -11.23 4.85
CA MET A 140 -15.85 -10.99 3.48
C MET A 140 -14.63 -11.84 3.11
N CYS A 141 -13.70 -12.06 4.03
CA CYS A 141 -12.53 -12.94 3.82
C CYS A 141 -12.90 -14.42 3.61
N LEU A 142 -14.10 -14.87 4.04
CA LEU A 142 -14.59 -16.21 3.74
C LEU A 142 -14.99 -16.39 2.26
N CYS A 143 -15.37 -15.30 1.60
CA CYS A 143 -15.86 -15.30 0.22
C CYS A 143 -14.80 -14.81 -0.79
N MET A 144 -13.82 -14.01 -0.31
CA MET A 144 -12.82 -13.35 -1.15
C MET A 144 -11.41 -13.57 -0.60
N ASN A 145 -10.48 -13.94 -1.48
CA ASN A 145 -9.08 -14.04 -1.09
C ASN A 145 -8.42 -12.65 -1.13
N MET A 146 -8.57 -11.90 -0.02
CA MET A 146 -8.03 -10.54 0.11
C MET A 146 -6.50 -10.51 -0.01
N ASP A 147 -5.79 -11.52 0.51
CA ASP A 147 -4.33 -11.62 0.40
C ASP A 147 -3.89 -11.71 -1.07
N ARG A 148 -4.60 -12.48 -1.88
CA ARG A 148 -4.28 -12.58 -3.31
C ARG A 148 -4.57 -11.27 -4.03
N MET A 149 -5.70 -10.62 -3.75
CA MET A 149 -6.11 -9.41 -4.46
C MET A 149 -5.17 -8.24 -4.15
N VAL A 150 -4.93 -7.95 -2.88
CA VAL A 150 -4.04 -6.87 -2.46
C VAL A 150 -2.58 -7.24 -2.70
N GLY A 151 -2.21 -8.52 -2.50
CA GLY A 151 -0.86 -9.03 -2.75
C GLY A 151 -0.42 -8.87 -4.20
N THR A 152 -1.31 -9.09 -5.17
CA THR A 152 -1.03 -8.83 -6.60
C THR A 152 -0.72 -7.35 -6.85
N SER A 153 -1.48 -6.44 -6.23
CA SER A 153 -1.19 -5.00 -6.33
C SER A 153 0.16 -4.64 -5.72
N TYR A 154 0.54 -5.27 -4.60
CA TYR A 154 1.85 -5.07 -3.98
C TYR A 154 2.99 -5.57 -4.87
N GLU A 155 2.83 -6.74 -5.49
CA GLU A 155 3.79 -7.31 -6.44
C GLU A 155 3.97 -6.38 -7.66
N GLU A 156 2.88 -5.82 -8.19
CA GLU A 156 2.93 -4.83 -9.28
C GLU A 156 3.64 -3.55 -8.82
N GLY A 157 3.29 -3.00 -7.66
CA GLY A 157 3.93 -1.81 -7.11
C GLY A 157 5.42 -2.00 -6.90
N LEU A 158 5.84 -3.11 -6.31
CA LEU A 158 7.25 -3.47 -6.11
C LEU A 158 8.00 -3.61 -7.44
N ALA A 159 7.39 -4.24 -8.46
CA ALA A 159 7.98 -4.35 -9.79
C ALA A 159 8.13 -2.97 -10.46
N ASN A 160 7.16 -2.07 -10.26
CA ASN A 160 7.22 -0.70 -10.75
C ASN A 160 8.35 0.10 -10.06
N ILE A 161 8.47 0.01 -8.72
CA ILE A 161 9.57 0.64 -7.97
C ILE A 161 10.91 0.15 -8.52
N LYS A 162 11.08 -1.17 -8.67
CA LYS A 162 12.29 -1.77 -9.25
C LYS A 162 12.62 -1.16 -10.61
N ARG A 163 11.65 -1.10 -11.52
CA ARG A 163 11.82 -0.52 -12.85
C ARG A 163 12.21 0.96 -12.77
N VAL A 164 11.52 1.77 -11.97
CA VAL A 164 11.81 3.21 -11.83
C VAL A 164 13.24 3.42 -11.33
N VAL A 165 13.65 2.67 -10.31
CA VAL A 165 14.98 2.82 -9.70
C VAL A 165 16.09 2.31 -10.63
N GLU A 166 15.91 1.16 -11.26
CA GLU A 166 16.97 0.55 -12.11
C GLU A 166 17.13 1.22 -13.47
N THR A 167 16.05 1.82 -14.03
CA THR A 167 16.08 2.41 -15.38
C THR A 167 16.01 3.92 -15.41
N GLY A 168 15.65 4.58 -14.28
CA GLY A 168 15.34 6.00 -14.23
C GLY A 168 14.07 6.38 -15.01
N ALA A 169 13.29 5.39 -15.47
CA ALA A 169 12.12 5.62 -16.29
C ALA A 169 10.98 6.17 -15.45
N LYS A 170 10.48 7.37 -15.80
CA LYS A 170 9.15 7.81 -15.36
C LYS A 170 8.09 6.85 -15.92
N PRO A 171 6.97 6.63 -15.23
CA PRO A 171 5.91 5.77 -15.74
C PRO A 171 5.43 6.30 -17.09
N ALA A 172 5.12 5.38 -17.99
CA ALA A 172 4.37 5.74 -19.18
C ALA A 172 2.99 6.23 -18.71
N VAL A 173 2.74 7.52 -18.81
CA VAL A 173 1.39 8.07 -18.70
C VAL A 173 0.60 7.42 -19.82
N PRO A 174 -0.54 6.73 -19.56
CA PRO A 174 -1.40 6.29 -20.63
C PRO A 174 -1.87 7.52 -21.39
N GLU A 175 -1.57 7.62 -22.67
CA GLU A 175 -2.19 8.64 -23.52
C GLU A 175 -3.70 8.48 -23.41
N ALA A 176 -4.37 9.51 -22.93
CA ALA A 176 -5.83 9.60 -22.91
C ALA A 176 -6.33 9.41 -24.37
N LYS A 177 -7.04 8.31 -24.62
CA LYS A 177 -7.81 8.11 -25.86
C LYS A 177 -9.19 8.71 -25.69
#